data_4b70ce7372dad00f08b7f2f9966cf7ca
#
_entry.id   4b70ce7372dad00f08b7f2f9966cf7ca
#
_cell.length_a   1.000
_cell.length_b   1.000
_cell.length_c   1.000
_cell.angle_alpha   90.00
_cell.angle_beta   90.00
_cell.angle_gamma   90.00
#
_symmetry.space_group_name_H-M   'P 1'
#
loop_
_entity.id
_entity.type
_entity.pdbx_description
1 polymer ?
#
loop_
_entity_poly.entity_id
_entity_poly.type
_entity_poly.pdbx_seq_one_letter_code
_entity_poly.pdbx_strand_id
1 'polypeptide(L)'
;MKYFLCLFVFCFVASSSSWQPGFRKVKAAPLLTKVLRVAVAGSEPFIIKKDSGLTGISIEIWQEAAAQADWRYSLQMYGSVPEALAAVTAGEADLVVGPVSITAERAHQVQFTEPYFGSSLSILSRTDAPTIWERIRPFFSQSFFVAVAVLSFTLALVGTLIWLAERDKSSDQFPRRAAPGIANGVWLAIVTMTTVGYGDRAPRTVLGRLVTAIWMIVSIITATSLVAGIASTLTLTGMKTVAISSTAQIPGKRVAVLDHSPGQELALDSRARIQPVESIQQGYDLVKQRKVDAFIFDRPQLLYLLQQERDSDLAVSKAAYMYQGYGFAAPLQSPVIHDLNINLLQLQESGRVKRIIREWLGEAEE
;
A
#
# COMPACT_ATOMS: atom_id res chain seq x y z
N MET A 1 64.97 34.28 -19.25
CA MET A 1 65.99 33.74 -20.19
C MET A 1 65.22 32.69 -20.98
N LYS A 2 64.72 33.08 -22.08
CA LYS A 2 65.08 32.67 -23.46
C LYS A 2 64.67 31.25 -23.81
N TYR A 3 63.63 31.16 -24.66
CA TYR A 3 63.49 30.57 -26.00
C TYR A 3 63.13 29.07 -25.98
N PHE A 4 62.27 28.45 -26.80
CA PHE A 4 61.91 28.67 -28.21
C PHE A 4 60.61 27.95 -28.56
N LEU A 5 59.85 28.61 -29.33
CA LEU A 5 58.67 28.23 -30.11
C LEU A 5 58.98 27.10 -31.10
N CYS A 6 58.13 26.09 -31.24
CA CYS A 6 58.01 25.34 -32.48
C CYS A 6 56.55 24.90 -32.71
N LEU A 7 56.01 25.57 -33.67
CA LEU A 7 54.67 25.38 -34.28
C LEU A 7 54.74 24.12 -35.16
N PHE A 8 53.93 23.09 -34.86
CA PHE A 8 53.62 22.06 -35.82
C PHE A 8 52.10 22.05 -36.08
N VAL A 9 51.71 22.67 -37.21
CA VAL A 9 50.41 22.58 -37.80
C VAL A 9 50.28 21.23 -38.48
N PHE A 10 49.53 20.31 -37.90
CA PHE A 10 49.10 19.10 -38.57
C PHE A 10 47.65 19.31 -39.05
N CYS A 11 47.52 19.57 -40.36
CA CYS A 11 46.24 19.48 -41.07
C CYS A 11 45.74 18.03 -41.03
N PHE A 12 44.80 17.72 -40.11
CA PHE A 12 44.03 16.51 -40.19
C PHE A 12 42.77 16.78 -41.03
N VAL A 13 42.82 16.32 -42.29
CA VAL A 13 41.64 16.26 -43.15
C VAL A 13 40.71 15.21 -42.54
N ALA A 14 39.71 15.68 -41.77
CA ALA A 14 38.64 14.83 -41.29
C ALA A 14 37.70 14.52 -42.45
N SER A 15 37.87 13.32 -43.03
CA SER A 15 36.85 12.72 -43.86
C SER A 15 35.66 12.37 -42.98
N SER A 16 34.67 13.21 -42.93
CA SER A 16 33.38 12.95 -42.32
C SER A 16 32.63 11.89 -43.13
N SER A 17 32.92 10.61 -42.87
CA SER A 17 32.00 9.54 -43.25
C SER A 17 30.80 9.68 -42.31
N SER A 18 29.70 10.25 -42.84
CA SER A 18 28.40 10.27 -42.21
C SER A 18 27.90 8.81 -42.07
N TRP A 19 28.17 8.23 -40.91
CA TRP A 19 27.54 6.98 -40.53
C TRP A 19 26.08 7.30 -40.22
N GLN A 20 25.19 7.21 -41.21
CA GLN A 20 23.76 7.18 -41.00
C GLN A 20 23.44 5.73 -40.57
N PRO A 21 22.94 5.51 -39.34
CA PRO A 21 22.36 4.23 -39.01
C PRO A 21 21.16 4.04 -39.95
N GLY A 22 21.31 3.14 -40.93
CA GLY A 22 20.23 2.75 -41.81
C GLY A 22 19.14 2.08 -40.95
N PHE A 23 18.19 2.85 -40.45
CA PHE A 23 16.92 2.29 -40.03
C PHE A 23 16.30 1.64 -41.23
N ARG A 24 16.52 0.33 -41.35
CA ARG A 24 15.83 -0.52 -42.29
C ARG A 24 14.36 -0.33 -41.99
N LYS A 25 13.61 0.35 -42.87
CA LYS A 25 12.15 0.42 -42.76
C LYS A 25 11.68 -1.02 -42.64
N VAL A 26 11.30 -1.42 -41.43
CA VAL A 26 10.65 -2.70 -41.19
C VAL A 26 9.44 -2.68 -42.11
N LYS A 27 9.42 -3.61 -43.07
CA LYS A 27 8.32 -3.77 -44.01
C LYS A 27 7.08 -3.95 -43.13
N ALA A 28 6.11 -3.05 -43.24
CA ALA A 28 4.87 -3.17 -42.49
C ALA A 28 4.36 -4.60 -42.66
N ALA A 29 4.06 -5.23 -41.53
CA ALA A 29 3.45 -6.54 -41.54
C ALA A 29 2.22 -6.52 -42.46
N PRO A 30 1.91 -7.62 -43.16
CA PRO A 30 0.76 -7.63 -44.05
C PRO A 30 -0.48 -7.24 -43.21
N LEU A 31 -1.19 -6.21 -43.66
CA LEU A 31 -2.47 -5.78 -43.09
C LEU A 31 -3.32 -7.04 -42.89
N LEU A 32 -3.65 -7.39 -41.66
CA LEU A 32 -4.58 -8.45 -41.37
C LEU A 32 -5.91 -8.03 -42.02
N THR A 33 -6.21 -8.62 -43.17
CA THR A 33 -7.47 -8.40 -43.91
C THR A 33 -8.67 -8.98 -43.13
N LYS A 34 -8.38 -9.85 -42.16
CA LYS A 34 -9.38 -10.51 -41.30
C LYS A 34 -9.76 -9.62 -40.12
N VAL A 35 -11.05 -9.47 -39.87
CA VAL A 35 -11.56 -8.87 -38.64
C VAL A 35 -11.25 -9.79 -37.46
N LEU A 36 -10.51 -9.30 -36.47
CA LEU A 36 -10.16 -10.06 -35.27
C LEU A 36 -11.39 -10.24 -34.38
N ARG A 37 -11.66 -11.46 -33.96
CA ARG A 37 -12.68 -11.78 -32.98
C ARG A 37 -12.05 -11.70 -31.60
N VAL A 38 -12.44 -10.69 -30.82
CA VAL A 38 -11.86 -10.40 -29.50
C VAL A 38 -12.85 -10.80 -28.42
N ALA A 39 -12.50 -11.84 -27.68
CA ALA A 39 -13.22 -12.23 -26.47
C ALA A 39 -12.88 -11.23 -25.35
N VAL A 40 -13.90 -10.69 -24.68
CA VAL A 40 -13.73 -9.75 -23.59
C VAL A 40 -14.27 -10.36 -22.31
N ALA A 41 -13.47 -10.41 -21.26
CA ALA A 41 -13.90 -10.89 -19.95
C ALA A 41 -13.13 -10.17 -18.83
N GLY A 42 -13.79 -10.00 -17.71
CA GLY A 42 -13.22 -9.36 -16.53
C GLY A 42 -14.25 -8.48 -15.83
N SER A 43 -13.77 -7.69 -14.91
CA SER A 43 -14.57 -6.83 -14.05
C SER A 43 -14.00 -5.42 -13.98
N GLU A 44 -14.79 -4.53 -13.42
CA GLU A 44 -14.38 -3.15 -13.17
C GLU A 44 -13.12 -3.07 -12.29
N PRO A 45 -12.24 -2.09 -12.55
CA PRO A 45 -12.29 -1.04 -13.57
C PRO A 45 -11.69 -1.44 -14.93
N PHE A 46 -11.29 -2.69 -15.12
CA PHE A 46 -10.63 -3.14 -16.36
C PHE A 46 -11.60 -3.33 -17.52
N ILE A 47 -12.79 -3.89 -17.24
CA ILE A 47 -13.88 -4.08 -18.20
C ILE A 47 -15.16 -3.54 -17.58
N ILE A 48 -15.77 -2.59 -18.26
CA ILE A 48 -17.04 -1.97 -17.87
C ILE A 48 -17.98 -1.99 -19.06
N LYS A 49 -19.17 -2.55 -18.85
CA LYS A 49 -20.25 -2.53 -19.83
C LYS A 49 -21.11 -1.29 -19.63
N LYS A 50 -21.16 -0.42 -20.63
CA LYS A 50 -22.07 0.75 -20.68
C LYS A 50 -23.07 0.60 -21.82
N ASP A 51 -24.11 1.40 -21.82
CA ASP A 51 -25.10 1.42 -22.92
C ASP A 51 -24.44 1.77 -24.26
N SER A 52 -23.37 2.55 -24.25
CA SER A 52 -22.56 2.96 -25.41
C SER A 52 -21.53 1.92 -25.88
N GLY A 53 -21.37 0.80 -25.16
CA GLY A 53 -20.38 -0.24 -25.47
C GLY A 53 -19.50 -0.62 -24.29
N LEU A 54 -18.35 -1.25 -24.59
CA LEU A 54 -17.37 -1.67 -23.59
C LEU A 54 -16.30 -0.58 -23.41
N THR A 55 -15.91 -0.35 -22.15
CA THR A 55 -14.85 0.59 -21.74
C THR A 55 -14.06 0.01 -20.55
N GLY A 56 -13.06 0.72 -20.06
CA GLY A 56 -12.21 0.32 -18.94
C GLY A 56 -10.76 0.17 -19.34
N ILE A 57 -9.88 -0.02 -18.36
CA ILE A 57 -8.42 0.01 -18.55
C ILE A 57 -7.98 -0.94 -19.66
N SER A 58 -8.42 -2.21 -19.63
CA SER A 58 -8.02 -3.20 -20.64
C SER A 58 -8.55 -2.87 -22.04
N ILE A 59 -9.77 -2.33 -22.12
CA ILE A 59 -10.39 -1.95 -23.39
C ILE A 59 -9.66 -0.76 -24.01
N GLU A 60 -9.36 0.26 -23.23
CA GLU A 60 -8.67 1.45 -23.75
C GLU A 60 -7.26 1.13 -24.20
N ILE A 61 -6.50 0.32 -23.44
CA ILE A 61 -5.17 -0.12 -23.84
C ILE A 61 -5.25 -0.95 -25.15
N TRP A 62 -6.22 -1.85 -25.26
CA TRP A 62 -6.44 -2.62 -26.48
C TRP A 62 -6.77 -1.73 -27.69
N GLN A 63 -7.69 -0.77 -27.50
CA GLN A 63 -8.10 0.16 -28.56
C GLN A 63 -6.91 0.97 -29.09
N GLU A 64 -6.07 1.48 -28.20
CA GLU A 64 -4.84 2.19 -28.57
C GLU A 64 -3.86 1.29 -29.33
N ALA A 65 -3.63 0.07 -28.86
CA ALA A 65 -2.73 -0.89 -29.51
C ALA A 65 -3.25 -1.33 -30.87
N ALA A 66 -4.56 -1.59 -31.00
CA ALA A 66 -5.20 -1.95 -32.25
C ALA A 66 -5.20 -0.81 -33.28
N ALA A 67 -5.38 0.42 -32.82
CA ALA A 67 -5.32 1.63 -33.66
C ALA A 67 -3.93 1.85 -34.25
N GLN A 68 -2.85 1.59 -33.49
CA GLN A 68 -1.48 1.69 -34.01
C GLN A 68 -1.19 0.69 -35.13
N ALA A 69 -1.86 -0.48 -35.10
CA ALA A 69 -1.71 -1.53 -36.10
C ALA A 69 -2.72 -1.46 -37.25
N ASP A 70 -3.65 -0.51 -37.22
CA ASP A 70 -4.80 -0.43 -38.15
C ASP A 70 -5.63 -1.72 -38.23
N TRP A 71 -5.80 -2.38 -37.04
CA TRP A 71 -6.55 -3.63 -36.98
C TRP A 71 -8.04 -3.41 -36.85
N ARG A 72 -8.81 -4.17 -37.64
CA ARG A 72 -10.26 -4.24 -37.49
C ARG A 72 -10.62 -5.39 -36.57
N TYR A 73 -11.53 -5.16 -35.62
CA TYR A 73 -11.93 -6.17 -34.64
C TYR A 73 -13.42 -6.06 -34.27
N SER A 74 -13.94 -7.13 -33.71
CA SER A 74 -15.24 -7.19 -33.06
C SER A 74 -15.06 -7.66 -31.62
N LEU A 75 -15.74 -6.99 -30.68
CA LEU A 75 -15.71 -7.35 -29.27
C LEU A 75 -16.90 -8.22 -28.91
N GLN A 76 -16.66 -9.34 -28.24
CA GLN A 76 -17.70 -10.24 -27.71
C GLN A 76 -17.46 -10.45 -26.22
N MET A 77 -18.44 -10.13 -25.40
CA MET A 77 -18.38 -10.28 -23.94
C MET A 77 -18.64 -11.74 -23.55
N TYR A 78 -17.82 -12.28 -22.65
CA TYR A 78 -17.96 -13.59 -22.00
C TYR A 78 -18.22 -13.41 -20.51
N GLY A 79 -18.84 -14.40 -19.89
CA GLY A 79 -19.23 -14.35 -18.48
C GLY A 79 -18.04 -14.39 -17.52
N SER A 80 -16.95 -15.07 -17.92
CA SER A 80 -15.76 -15.24 -17.10
C SER A 80 -14.48 -15.29 -17.92
N VAL A 81 -13.32 -15.02 -17.25
CA VAL A 81 -12.00 -15.18 -17.88
C VAL A 81 -11.74 -16.62 -18.34
N PRO A 82 -12.08 -17.68 -17.57
CA PRO A 82 -11.95 -19.05 -18.05
C PRO A 82 -12.74 -19.34 -19.31
N GLU A 83 -14.00 -18.84 -19.43
CA GLU A 83 -14.79 -18.99 -20.65
C GLU A 83 -14.18 -18.29 -21.86
N ALA A 84 -13.66 -17.07 -21.69
CA ALA A 84 -12.98 -16.35 -22.76
C ALA A 84 -11.69 -17.07 -23.22
N LEU A 85 -10.92 -17.65 -22.28
CA LEU A 85 -9.75 -18.46 -22.58
C LEU A 85 -10.13 -19.76 -23.31
N ALA A 86 -11.22 -20.41 -22.91
CA ALA A 86 -11.76 -21.59 -23.60
C ALA A 86 -12.19 -21.26 -25.05
N ALA A 87 -12.82 -20.11 -25.28
CA ALA A 87 -13.18 -19.66 -26.62
C ALA A 87 -11.96 -19.45 -27.53
N VAL A 88 -10.84 -18.94 -26.97
CA VAL A 88 -9.58 -18.79 -27.71
C VAL A 88 -8.94 -20.13 -28.01
N THR A 89 -8.91 -21.06 -27.06
CA THR A 89 -8.35 -22.41 -27.30
C THR A 89 -9.20 -23.23 -28.26
N ALA A 90 -10.52 -23.04 -28.28
CA ALA A 90 -11.43 -23.64 -29.25
C ALA A 90 -11.38 -23.00 -30.67
N GLY A 91 -10.65 -21.87 -30.82
CA GLY A 91 -10.58 -21.15 -32.11
C GLY A 91 -11.85 -20.32 -32.40
N GLU A 92 -12.72 -20.11 -31.43
CA GLU A 92 -13.92 -19.26 -31.55
C GLU A 92 -13.56 -17.76 -31.47
N ALA A 93 -12.50 -17.41 -30.74
CA ALA A 93 -11.93 -16.09 -30.66
C ALA A 93 -10.43 -16.10 -31.03
N ASP A 94 -9.94 -14.96 -31.51
CA ASP A 94 -8.57 -14.79 -31.95
C ASP A 94 -7.69 -14.17 -30.84
N LEU A 95 -8.31 -13.51 -29.85
CA LEU A 95 -7.64 -12.84 -28.73
C LEU A 95 -8.60 -12.70 -27.52
N VAL A 96 -8.04 -12.76 -26.31
CA VAL A 96 -8.73 -12.35 -25.07
C VAL A 96 -8.19 -10.99 -24.61
N VAL A 97 -9.11 -10.05 -24.36
CA VAL A 97 -8.85 -8.74 -23.79
C VAL A 97 -9.53 -8.63 -22.41
N GLY A 98 -8.74 -8.37 -21.40
CA GLY A 98 -9.21 -8.27 -20.02
C GLY A 98 -8.06 -8.34 -19.01
N PRO A 99 -8.34 -8.27 -17.70
CA PRO A 99 -7.34 -8.44 -16.64
C PRO A 99 -7.00 -9.92 -16.46
N VAL A 100 -6.37 -10.49 -17.49
CA VAL A 100 -6.03 -11.91 -17.49
C VAL A 100 -4.68 -12.11 -16.81
N SER A 101 -4.70 -12.70 -15.62
CA SER A 101 -3.48 -13.03 -14.89
C SER A 101 -2.62 -14.01 -15.67
N ILE A 102 -1.36 -13.67 -15.90
CA ILE A 102 -0.36 -14.53 -16.50
C ILE A 102 0.06 -15.56 -15.48
N THR A 103 -0.35 -16.82 -15.63
CA THR A 103 0.04 -17.94 -14.79
C THR A 103 0.69 -19.03 -15.61
N ALA A 104 1.55 -19.86 -14.99
CA ALA A 104 2.20 -20.97 -15.65
C ALA A 104 1.18 -21.97 -16.24
N GLU A 105 0.11 -22.26 -15.50
CA GLU A 105 -0.95 -23.15 -15.95
C GLU A 105 -1.60 -22.65 -17.25
N ARG A 106 -1.98 -21.37 -17.30
CA ARG A 106 -2.61 -20.76 -18.47
C ARG A 106 -1.62 -20.63 -19.64
N ALA A 107 -0.34 -20.36 -19.37
CA ALA A 107 0.69 -20.24 -20.38
C ALA A 107 0.97 -21.56 -21.13
N HIS A 108 0.58 -22.72 -20.58
CA HIS A 108 0.59 -23.99 -21.32
C HIS A 108 -0.51 -24.09 -22.39
N GLN A 109 -1.58 -23.32 -22.26
CA GLN A 109 -2.77 -23.39 -23.11
C GLN A 109 -2.87 -22.25 -24.10
N VAL A 110 -2.37 -21.06 -23.72
CA VAL A 110 -2.42 -19.83 -24.52
C VAL A 110 -1.10 -19.09 -24.49
N GLN A 111 -0.88 -18.23 -25.49
CA GLN A 111 0.25 -17.32 -25.53
C GLN A 111 -0.17 -15.95 -25.01
N PHE A 112 0.60 -15.41 -24.06
CA PHE A 112 0.35 -14.08 -23.48
C PHE A 112 1.16 -12.99 -24.18
N THR A 113 0.65 -11.77 -24.12
CA THR A 113 1.44 -10.56 -24.35
C THR A 113 2.37 -10.28 -23.18
N GLU A 114 3.27 -9.31 -23.36
CA GLU A 114 3.91 -8.61 -22.25
C GLU A 114 2.82 -8.05 -21.31
N PRO A 115 3.06 -8.04 -20.00
CA PRO A 115 2.08 -7.53 -19.06
C PRO A 115 1.91 -6.02 -19.21
N TYR A 116 0.66 -5.56 -19.33
CA TYR A 116 0.34 -4.13 -19.39
C TYR A 116 0.03 -3.54 -18.00
N PHE A 117 -0.22 -4.40 -17.00
CA PHE A 117 -0.55 -4.01 -15.63
C PHE A 117 0.02 -5.01 -14.63
N GLY A 118 0.59 -4.50 -13.52
CA GLY A 118 1.01 -5.33 -12.39
C GLY A 118 -0.10 -5.38 -11.33
N SER A 119 -0.43 -6.58 -10.86
CA SER A 119 -1.44 -6.81 -9.83
C SER A 119 -0.93 -7.72 -8.73
N SER A 120 -1.69 -7.82 -7.66
CA SER A 120 -1.48 -8.76 -6.57
C SER A 120 -2.81 -9.16 -5.97
N LEU A 121 -2.87 -10.32 -5.34
CA LEU A 121 -4.04 -10.70 -4.55
C LEU A 121 -4.05 -9.98 -3.21
N SER A 122 -5.23 -9.68 -2.71
CA SER A 122 -5.43 -9.13 -1.38
C SER A 122 -6.68 -9.71 -0.72
N ILE A 123 -6.86 -9.41 0.55
CA ILE A 123 -7.95 -9.94 1.36
C ILE A 123 -8.90 -8.80 1.69
N LEU A 124 -10.15 -8.91 1.23
CA LEU A 124 -11.25 -8.07 1.69
C LEU A 124 -11.88 -8.71 2.92
N SER A 125 -11.94 -8.00 4.02
CA SER A 125 -12.63 -8.44 5.22
C SER A 125 -13.28 -7.28 5.95
N ARG A 126 -14.09 -7.59 6.97
CA ARG A 126 -14.70 -6.55 7.80
C ARG A 126 -13.64 -5.77 8.58
N THR A 127 -14.00 -4.56 8.93
CA THR A 127 -13.28 -3.78 9.91
C THR A 127 -13.94 -3.97 11.28
N ASP A 128 -13.15 -4.35 12.26
CA ASP A 128 -13.62 -4.45 13.64
C ASP A 128 -13.27 -3.16 14.38
N ALA A 129 -14.26 -2.60 15.07
CA ALA A 129 -13.99 -1.52 16.01
C ALA A 129 -13.20 -2.12 17.19
N PRO A 130 -12.10 -1.50 17.60
CA PRO A 130 -11.31 -2.01 18.71
C PRO A 130 -12.14 -2.07 19.98
N THR A 131 -12.06 -3.18 20.68
CA THR A 131 -12.71 -3.34 21.99
C THR A 131 -12.12 -2.35 23.01
N ILE A 132 -12.87 -2.09 24.08
CA ILE A 132 -12.34 -1.23 25.16
C ILE A 132 -11.00 -1.78 25.70
N TRP A 133 -10.88 -3.11 25.77
CA TRP A 133 -9.65 -3.74 26.20
C TRP A 133 -8.47 -3.49 25.27
N GLU A 134 -8.67 -3.56 23.95
CA GLU A 134 -7.63 -3.23 22.97
C GLU A 134 -7.17 -1.78 23.05
N ARG A 135 -8.08 -0.86 23.38
CA ARG A 135 -7.76 0.57 23.58
C ARG A 135 -6.92 0.81 24.82
N ILE A 136 -7.16 0.08 25.91
CA ILE A 136 -6.45 0.29 27.19
C ILE A 136 -5.20 -0.60 27.32
N ARG A 137 -5.10 -1.71 26.57
CA ARG A 137 -3.96 -2.62 26.62
C ARG A 137 -2.58 -1.95 26.49
N PRO A 138 -2.35 -0.93 25.64
CA PRO A 138 -1.07 -0.24 25.56
C PRO A 138 -0.59 0.38 26.88
N PHE A 139 -1.52 0.77 27.78
CA PHE A 139 -1.19 1.29 29.12
C PHE A 139 -0.69 0.21 30.10
N PHE A 140 -0.78 -1.05 29.71
CA PHE A 140 -0.21 -2.20 30.44
C PHE A 140 1.02 -2.76 29.71
N SER A 141 1.58 -2.03 28.75
CA SER A 141 2.78 -2.44 28.04
C SER A 141 4.05 -2.20 28.88
N GLN A 142 5.08 -3.00 28.62
CA GLN A 142 6.40 -2.80 29.25
C GLN A 142 6.93 -1.39 29.03
N SER A 143 6.74 -0.83 27.84
CA SER A 143 7.18 0.54 27.51
C SER A 143 6.51 1.60 28.37
N PHE A 144 5.21 1.43 28.68
CA PHE A 144 4.49 2.34 29.57
C PHE A 144 5.03 2.26 31.01
N PHE A 145 5.26 1.07 31.53
CA PHE A 145 5.83 0.90 32.87
C PHE A 145 7.25 1.45 32.98
N VAL A 146 8.06 1.29 31.93
CA VAL A 146 9.40 1.92 31.85
C VAL A 146 9.28 3.44 31.86
N ALA A 147 8.37 4.03 31.09
CA ALA A 147 8.16 5.48 31.09
C ALA A 147 7.75 6.01 32.48
N VAL A 148 6.83 5.31 33.16
CA VAL A 148 6.40 5.65 34.53
C VAL A 148 7.57 5.51 35.53
N ALA A 149 8.39 4.46 35.40
CA ALA A 149 9.55 4.26 36.24
C ALA A 149 10.61 5.36 36.05
N VAL A 150 10.88 5.75 34.78
CA VAL A 150 11.79 6.86 34.45
C VAL A 150 11.27 8.18 35.05
N LEU A 151 9.99 8.46 34.89
CA LEU A 151 9.37 9.68 35.45
C LEU A 151 9.48 9.67 36.99
N SER A 152 9.17 8.55 37.63
CA SER A 152 9.24 8.42 39.10
C SER A 152 10.68 8.60 39.60
N PHE A 153 11.65 8.02 38.90
CA PHE A 153 13.06 8.17 39.18
C PHE A 153 13.51 9.65 39.03
N THR A 154 13.09 10.31 37.96
CA THR A 154 13.41 11.73 37.73
C THR A 154 12.82 12.62 38.82
N LEU A 155 11.56 12.40 39.22
CA LEU A 155 10.93 13.12 40.34
C LEU A 155 11.69 12.91 41.66
N ALA A 156 12.08 11.67 41.95
CA ALA A 156 12.86 11.35 43.12
C ALA A 156 14.26 12.00 43.09
N LEU A 157 14.93 12.01 41.95
CA LEU A 157 16.21 12.67 41.74
C LEU A 157 16.11 14.19 41.99
N VAL A 158 15.17 14.85 41.32
CA VAL A 158 14.95 16.30 41.43
C VAL A 158 14.53 16.66 42.86
N GLY A 159 13.62 15.91 43.48
CA GLY A 159 13.22 16.10 44.86
C GLY A 159 14.38 15.98 45.85
N THR A 160 15.28 15.03 45.61
CA THR A 160 16.51 14.84 46.38
C THR A 160 17.45 16.04 46.22
N LEU A 161 17.64 16.53 44.99
CA LEU A 161 18.51 17.70 44.70
C LEU A 161 17.95 18.96 45.37
N ILE A 162 16.64 19.17 45.32
CA ILE A 162 15.99 20.32 46.04
C ILE A 162 16.19 20.18 47.54
N TRP A 163 15.95 19.00 48.13
CA TRP A 163 16.18 18.75 49.52
C TRP A 163 17.62 19.03 49.95
N LEU A 164 18.61 18.53 49.22
CA LEU A 164 20.02 18.76 49.48
C LEU A 164 20.38 20.26 49.48
N ALA A 165 19.76 21.03 48.59
CA ALA A 165 19.98 22.48 48.48
C ALA A 165 19.32 23.27 49.62
N GLU A 166 18.17 22.81 50.15
CA GLU A 166 17.34 23.55 51.06
C GLU A 166 17.42 23.12 52.55
N ARG A 167 17.84 21.88 52.84
CA ARG A 167 17.78 21.23 54.15
C ARG A 167 18.43 22.03 55.30
N ASP A 168 19.42 22.86 55.00
CA ASP A 168 20.17 23.59 56.02
C ASP A 168 19.60 25.00 56.28
N LYS A 169 19.00 25.64 55.27
CA LYS A 169 18.46 27.01 55.35
C LYS A 169 16.95 27.08 55.44
N SER A 170 16.24 26.04 55.07
CA SER A 170 14.77 25.98 55.02
C SER A 170 14.26 24.69 55.68
N SER A 171 14.79 24.36 56.86
CA SER A 171 14.45 23.14 57.61
C SER A 171 12.98 23.06 58.08
N ASP A 172 12.27 24.17 58.10
CA ASP A 172 10.83 24.27 58.29
C ASP A 172 10.04 23.65 57.15
N GLN A 173 10.48 23.82 55.91
CA GLN A 173 9.86 23.26 54.69
C GLN A 173 10.51 21.93 54.26
N PHE A 174 11.84 21.82 54.39
CA PHE A 174 12.64 20.68 53.99
C PHE A 174 13.45 20.11 55.19
N PRO A 175 12.83 19.26 56.02
CA PRO A 175 13.48 18.73 57.22
C PRO A 175 14.82 18.07 56.92
N ARG A 176 15.78 18.18 57.87
CA ARG A 176 17.12 17.53 57.71
C ARG A 176 17.04 16.01 57.65
N ARG A 177 16.00 15.38 58.18
CA ARG A 177 15.76 13.94 58.01
C ARG A 177 15.50 13.61 56.54
N ALA A 178 16.21 12.64 56.00
CA ALA A 178 16.19 12.35 54.56
C ALA A 178 14.79 12.00 54.03
N ALA A 179 14.10 11.04 54.66
CA ALA A 179 12.80 10.58 54.15
C ALA A 179 11.75 11.69 54.07
N PRO A 180 11.43 12.47 55.12
CA PRO A 180 10.43 13.55 55.00
C PRO A 180 10.95 14.73 54.15
N GLY A 181 12.28 14.99 54.17
CA GLY A 181 12.85 16.07 53.37
C GLY A 181 12.80 15.78 51.87
N ILE A 182 13.16 14.58 51.44
CA ILE A 182 13.05 14.13 50.05
C ILE A 182 11.60 14.08 49.60
N ALA A 183 10.68 13.57 50.48
CA ALA A 183 9.25 13.54 50.15
C ALA A 183 8.68 14.96 49.88
N ASN A 184 9.11 15.98 50.66
CA ASN A 184 8.73 17.35 50.43
C ASN A 184 9.35 17.94 49.15
N GLY A 185 10.58 17.54 48.79
CA GLY A 185 11.22 17.88 47.52
C GLY A 185 10.50 17.27 46.32
N VAL A 186 10.11 15.99 46.42
CA VAL A 186 9.32 15.29 45.40
C VAL A 186 7.94 15.93 45.24
N TRP A 187 7.29 16.29 46.38
CA TRP A 187 6.04 17.02 46.35
C TRP A 187 6.15 18.32 45.56
N LEU A 188 7.15 19.15 45.86
CA LEU A 188 7.40 20.38 45.12
C LEU A 188 7.65 20.11 43.63
N ALA A 189 8.41 19.07 43.31
CA ALA A 189 8.68 18.69 41.92
C ALA A 189 7.39 18.28 41.16
N ILE A 190 6.47 17.53 41.81
CA ILE A 190 5.18 17.15 41.22
C ILE A 190 4.29 18.38 41.03
N VAL A 191 4.14 19.22 42.08
CA VAL A 191 3.30 20.42 42.04
C VAL A 191 3.77 21.40 40.95
N THR A 192 5.09 21.49 40.75
CA THR A 192 5.69 22.30 39.70
C THR A 192 5.43 21.68 38.30
N MET A 193 5.63 20.36 38.13
CA MET A 193 5.39 19.68 36.87
C MET A 193 3.92 19.76 36.45
N THR A 194 2.99 19.66 37.40
CA THR A 194 1.54 19.75 37.13
C THR A 194 1.05 21.18 36.94
N THR A 195 1.93 22.18 37.12
CA THR A 195 1.62 23.61 37.03
C THR A 195 0.53 24.09 38.04
N VAL A 196 0.26 23.33 39.11
CA VAL A 196 -0.74 23.66 40.13
C VAL A 196 -0.24 24.77 41.05
N GLY A 197 1.02 24.71 41.51
CA GLY A 197 1.68 25.79 42.27
C GLY A 197 0.98 26.17 43.57
N TYR A 198 0.71 25.24 44.48
CA TYR A 198 0.04 25.55 45.78
C TYR A 198 0.73 26.64 46.60
N GLY A 199 2.05 26.86 46.42
CA GLY A 199 2.80 27.86 47.18
C GLY A 199 3.12 27.48 48.61
N ASP A 200 2.77 26.26 49.03
CA ASP A 200 3.03 25.72 50.37
C ASP A 200 4.53 25.44 50.62
N ARG A 201 5.27 25.24 49.52
CA ARG A 201 6.72 25.02 49.52
C ARG A 201 7.37 25.83 48.41
N ALA A 202 8.51 26.47 48.71
CA ALA A 202 9.28 27.22 47.74
C ALA A 202 10.77 27.24 48.10
N PRO A 203 11.69 27.17 47.12
CA PRO A 203 13.14 27.24 47.39
C PRO A 203 13.55 28.63 47.83
N ARG A 204 14.31 28.72 48.95
CA ARG A 204 14.84 29.96 49.49
C ARG A 204 16.31 30.19 49.15
N THR A 205 17.06 29.09 48.90
CA THR A 205 18.49 29.18 48.53
C THR A 205 18.67 29.46 47.07
N VAL A 206 19.79 30.05 46.66
CA VAL A 206 20.13 30.30 45.27
C VAL A 206 20.24 28.97 44.49
N LEU A 207 20.87 27.96 45.08
CA LEU A 207 21.01 26.64 44.47
C LEU A 207 19.65 25.95 44.30
N GLY A 208 18.79 25.99 45.32
CA GLY A 208 17.43 25.45 45.24
C GLY A 208 16.60 26.12 44.18
N ARG A 209 16.68 27.44 44.02
CA ARG A 209 16.02 28.19 42.94
C ARG A 209 16.54 27.80 41.57
N LEU A 210 17.86 27.61 41.40
CA LEU A 210 18.45 27.19 40.14
C LEU A 210 17.97 25.78 39.74
N VAL A 211 18.01 24.80 40.68
CA VAL A 211 17.52 23.44 40.43
C VAL A 211 16.04 23.47 40.05
N THR A 212 15.21 24.23 40.78
CA THR A 212 13.77 24.32 40.47
C THR A 212 13.51 25.03 39.15
N ALA A 213 14.27 26.04 38.77
CA ALA A 213 14.15 26.71 37.47
C ALA A 213 14.48 25.78 36.30
N ILE A 214 15.54 25.01 36.41
CA ILE A 214 15.87 23.98 35.43
C ILE A 214 14.75 22.94 35.36
N TRP A 215 14.26 22.49 36.50
CA TRP A 215 13.15 21.54 36.58
C TRP A 215 11.86 22.08 35.94
N MET A 216 11.53 23.34 36.11
CA MET A 216 10.37 23.96 35.45
C MET A 216 10.42 23.78 33.92
N ILE A 217 11.59 24.00 33.31
CA ILE A 217 11.76 23.83 31.84
C ILE A 217 11.66 22.36 31.47
N VAL A 218 12.39 21.48 32.15
CA VAL A 218 12.41 20.03 31.86
C VAL A 218 11.02 19.43 32.09
N SER A 219 10.33 19.83 33.15
CA SER A 219 9.01 19.28 33.51
C SER A 219 7.93 19.60 32.45
N ILE A 220 7.92 20.82 31.89
CA ILE A 220 6.98 21.17 30.80
C ILE A 220 7.18 20.29 29.60
N ILE A 221 8.45 20.09 29.15
CA ILE A 221 8.77 19.23 28.02
C ILE A 221 8.36 17.78 28.32
N THR A 222 8.63 17.28 29.53
CA THR A 222 8.28 15.91 29.93
C THR A 222 6.76 15.71 29.98
N ALA A 223 6.03 16.61 30.60
CA ALA A 223 4.58 16.53 30.73
C ALA A 223 3.89 16.59 29.37
N THR A 224 4.27 17.55 28.51
CA THR A 224 3.70 17.68 27.16
C THR A 224 4.01 16.49 26.28
N SER A 225 5.23 15.94 26.37
CA SER A 225 5.61 14.72 25.63
C SER A 225 4.80 13.49 26.08
N LEU A 226 4.55 13.35 27.38
CA LEU A 226 3.72 12.28 27.92
C LEU A 226 2.27 12.38 27.42
N VAL A 227 1.67 13.58 27.50
CA VAL A 227 0.31 13.82 27.00
C VAL A 227 0.22 13.54 25.49
N ALA A 228 1.19 14.00 24.70
CA ALA A 228 1.24 13.73 23.28
C ALA A 228 1.37 12.24 22.97
N GLY A 229 2.19 11.50 23.72
CA GLY A 229 2.33 10.04 23.59
C GLY A 229 1.04 9.29 23.91
N ILE A 230 0.32 9.69 24.96
CA ILE A 230 -0.99 9.12 25.31
C ILE A 230 -2.02 9.41 24.21
N ALA A 231 -2.11 10.66 23.75
CA ALA A 231 -3.04 11.06 22.70
C ALA A 231 -2.77 10.30 21.39
N SER A 232 -1.49 10.19 20.99
CA SER A 232 -1.08 9.42 19.81
C SER A 232 -1.49 7.94 19.94
N THR A 233 -1.23 7.32 21.09
CA THR A 233 -1.59 5.91 21.33
C THR A 233 -3.09 5.70 21.26
N LEU A 234 -3.89 6.57 21.88
CA LEU A 234 -5.36 6.48 21.83
C LEU A 234 -5.91 6.69 20.42
N THR A 235 -5.31 7.59 19.63
CA THR A 235 -5.70 7.81 18.23
C THR A 235 -5.42 6.56 17.40
N LEU A 236 -4.22 5.99 17.50
CA LEU A 236 -3.84 4.79 16.73
C LEU A 236 -4.67 3.57 17.13
N THR A 237 -4.93 3.36 18.40
CA THR A 237 -5.74 2.23 18.89
C THR A 237 -7.25 2.44 18.71
N GLY A 238 -7.69 3.67 18.45
CA GLY A 238 -9.09 4.01 18.15
C GLY A 238 -9.48 3.72 16.70
N MET A 239 -8.52 3.53 15.80
CA MET A 239 -8.80 3.23 14.39
C MET A 239 -9.36 1.82 14.23
N LYS A 240 -10.37 1.68 13.33
CA LYS A 240 -10.88 0.37 12.93
C LYS A 240 -9.73 -0.44 12.33
N THR A 241 -9.60 -1.69 12.73
CA THR A 241 -8.60 -2.63 12.20
C THR A 241 -9.28 -3.64 11.28
N VAL A 242 -8.56 -4.05 10.24
CA VAL A 242 -9.02 -5.11 9.33
C VAL A 242 -9.04 -6.43 10.10
N ALA A 243 -10.18 -7.11 10.14
CA ALA A 243 -10.37 -8.35 10.93
C ALA A 243 -9.41 -9.47 10.47
N ILE A 244 -9.22 -9.60 9.15
CA ILE A 244 -8.27 -10.54 8.55
C ILE A 244 -7.30 -9.74 7.70
N SER A 245 -6.12 -9.45 8.24
CA SER A 245 -5.09 -8.64 7.61
C SER A 245 -4.00 -9.46 6.90
N SER A 246 -3.94 -10.77 7.17
CA SER A 246 -2.92 -11.66 6.61
C SER A 246 -3.43 -13.08 6.42
N THR A 247 -2.76 -13.84 5.52
CA THR A 247 -3.05 -15.26 5.28
C THR A 247 -2.87 -16.14 6.52
N ALA A 248 -2.04 -15.72 7.47
CA ALA A 248 -1.88 -16.45 8.75
C ALA A 248 -3.17 -16.52 9.59
N GLN A 249 -4.13 -15.63 9.34
CA GLN A 249 -5.43 -15.57 10.05
C GLN A 249 -6.55 -16.32 9.31
N ILE A 250 -6.27 -16.87 8.12
CA ILE A 250 -7.24 -17.56 7.26
C ILE A 250 -7.54 -19.02 7.69
N PRO A 251 -6.61 -19.81 8.25
CA PRO A 251 -6.88 -21.22 8.51
C PRO A 251 -8.22 -21.46 9.20
N GLY A 252 -9.08 -22.28 8.57
CA GLY A 252 -10.42 -22.62 9.07
C GLY A 252 -11.50 -21.55 8.90
N LYS A 253 -11.17 -20.35 8.37
CA LYS A 253 -12.14 -19.28 8.06
C LYS A 253 -12.89 -19.61 6.78
N ARG A 254 -14.11 -19.08 6.67
CA ARG A 254 -14.91 -19.14 5.42
C ARG A 254 -14.45 -18.01 4.52
N VAL A 255 -13.93 -18.37 3.35
CA VAL A 255 -13.36 -17.41 2.40
C VAL A 255 -14.07 -17.55 1.06
N ALA A 256 -14.65 -16.44 0.58
CA ALA A 256 -15.15 -16.36 -0.77
C ALA A 256 -14.00 -16.26 -1.76
N VAL A 257 -14.12 -16.93 -2.90
CA VAL A 257 -13.17 -16.88 -4.02
C VAL A 257 -13.92 -17.06 -5.33
N LEU A 258 -13.44 -16.42 -6.41
CA LEU A 258 -13.89 -16.79 -7.74
C LEU A 258 -13.31 -18.17 -8.11
N ASP A 259 -14.13 -18.98 -8.75
CA ASP A 259 -13.72 -20.31 -9.19
C ASP A 259 -12.66 -20.20 -10.29
N HIS A 260 -11.71 -21.15 -10.30
CA HIS A 260 -10.56 -21.16 -11.23
C HIS A 260 -9.75 -19.86 -11.28
N SER A 261 -9.67 -19.14 -10.15
CA SER A 261 -8.88 -17.90 -10.00
C SER A 261 -7.61 -18.15 -9.16
N PRO A 262 -6.57 -17.32 -9.31
CA PRO A 262 -5.42 -17.38 -8.41
C PRO A 262 -5.78 -17.18 -6.92
N GLY A 263 -6.89 -16.48 -6.65
CA GLY A 263 -7.43 -16.33 -5.29
C GLY A 263 -7.88 -17.65 -4.66
N GLN A 264 -8.37 -18.59 -5.48
CA GLN A 264 -8.73 -19.93 -5.01
C GLN A 264 -7.50 -20.73 -4.59
N GLU A 265 -6.39 -20.67 -5.36
CA GLU A 265 -5.14 -21.32 -4.99
C GLU A 265 -4.61 -20.79 -3.65
N LEU A 266 -4.56 -19.46 -3.49
CA LEU A 266 -4.12 -18.83 -2.25
C LEU A 266 -4.99 -19.23 -1.05
N ALA A 267 -6.29 -19.34 -1.25
CA ALA A 267 -7.22 -19.77 -0.20
C ALA A 267 -7.01 -21.24 0.21
N LEU A 268 -6.77 -22.12 -0.79
CA LEU A 268 -6.45 -23.55 -0.55
C LEU A 268 -5.13 -23.69 0.22
N ASP A 269 -4.08 -23.03 -0.22
CA ASP A 269 -2.77 -23.03 0.43
C ASP A 269 -2.85 -22.50 1.87
N SER A 270 -3.74 -21.53 2.09
CA SER A 270 -4.00 -20.94 3.40
C SER A 270 -4.96 -21.78 4.26
N ARG A 271 -5.38 -22.97 3.83
CA ARG A 271 -6.30 -23.86 4.53
C ARG A 271 -7.65 -23.21 4.88
N ALA A 272 -8.17 -22.41 3.96
CA ALA A 272 -9.49 -21.79 4.08
C ALA A 272 -10.61 -22.83 3.89
N ARG A 273 -11.81 -22.51 4.40
CA ARG A 273 -13.07 -23.14 3.95
C ARG A 273 -13.61 -22.33 2.79
N ILE A 274 -13.43 -22.83 1.58
CA ILE A 274 -13.76 -22.11 0.36
C ILE A 274 -15.26 -22.04 0.14
N GLN A 275 -15.75 -20.85 -0.22
CA GLN A 275 -17.07 -20.57 -0.73
C GLN A 275 -16.92 -20.00 -2.15
N PRO A 276 -17.18 -20.81 -3.20
CA PRO A 276 -17.13 -20.31 -4.57
C PRO A 276 -18.18 -19.21 -4.82
N VAL A 277 -17.81 -18.21 -5.60
CA VAL A 277 -18.70 -17.12 -6.06
C VAL A 277 -18.52 -16.90 -7.55
N GLU A 278 -19.58 -16.40 -8.21
CA GLU A 278 -19.61 -16.16 -9.65
C GLU A 278 -19.15 -14.74 -10.03
N SER A 279 -19.19 -13.81 -9.07
CA SER A 279 -18.83 -12.42 -9.31
C SER A 279 -18.17 -11.77 -8.10
N ILE A 280 -17.41 -10.70 -8.36
CA ILE A 280 -16.77 -9.89 -7.30
C ILE A 280 -17.82 -9.28 -6.38
N GLN A 281 -18.95 -8.80 -6.96
CA GLN A 281 -20.05 -8.22 -6.19
C GLN A 281 -20.64 -9.25 -5.22
N GLN A 282 -20.85 -10.50 -5.68
CA GLN A 282 -21.34 -11.56 -4.82
C GLN A 282 -20.36 -11.85 -3.66
N GLY A 283 -19.05 -11.88 -3.94
CA GLY A 283 -18.02 -12.05 -2.91
C GLY A 283 -18.05 -10.93 -1.86
N TYR A 284 -18.15 -9.69 -2.31
CA TYR A 284 -18.31 -8.51 -1.46
C TYR A 284 -19.57 -8.60 -0.57
N ASP A 285 -20.73 -8.91 -1.18
CA ASP A 285 -22.00 -9.00 -0.45
C ASP A 285 -21.99 -10.10 0.62
N LEU A 286 -21.34 -11.24 0.35
CA LEU A 286 -21.19 -12.30 1.33
C LEU A 286 -20.37 -11.88 2.55
N VAL A 287 -19.30 -11.09 2.36
CA VAL A 287 -18.49 -10.52 3.47
C VAL A 287 -19.34 -9.52 4.25
N LYS A 288 -20.04 -8.62 3.57
CA LYS A 288 -20.93 -7.61 4.16
C LYS A 288 -22.05 -8.25 4.98
N GLN A 289 -22.66 -9.29 4.47
CA GLN A 289 -23.73 -10.06 5.14
C GLN A 289 -23.22 -11.02 6.21
N ARG A 290 -21.91 -11.07 6.49
CA ARG A 290 -21.27 -11.98 7.47
C ARG A 290 -21.45 -13.48 7.15
N LYS A 291 -21.76 -13.82 5.91
CA LYS A 291 -21.86 -15.22 5.46
C LYS A 291 -20.51 -15.86 5.27
N VAL A 292 -19.50 -15.05 4.91
CA VAL A 292 -18.09 -15.43 4.89
C VAL A 292 -17.25 -14.46 5.73
N ASP A 293 -16.06 -14.87 6.09
CA ASP A 293 -15.17 -14.09 6.95
C ASP A 293 -14.26 -13.17 6.13
N ALA A 294 -13.93 -13.57 4.91
CA ALA A 294 -13.11 -12.81 3.97
C ALA A 294 -13.46 -13.14 2.51
N PHE A 295 -13.00 -12.30 1.60
CA PHE A 295 -12.98 -12.53 0.15
C PHE A 295 -11.58 -12.27 -0.37
N ILE A 296 -11.00 -13.22 -1.12
CA ILE A 296 -9.68 -13.08 -1.73
C ILE A 296 -9.86 -12.83 -3.22
N PHE A 297 -9.34 -11.70 -3.66
CA PHE A 297 -9.35 -11.33 -5.07
C PHE A 297 -8.24 -10.34 -5.39
N ASP A 298 -8.15 -9.93 -6.65
CA ASP A 298 -7.15 -8.96 -7.11
C ASP A 298 -7.36 -7.60 -6.45
N ARG A 299 -6.29 -7.06 -5.90
CA ARG A 299 -6.27 -5.83 -5.12
C ARG A 299 -6.88 -4.62 -5.82
N PRO A 300 -6.54 -4.31 -7.11
CA PRO A 300 -7.07 -3.14 -7.79
C PRO A 300 -8.60 -3.16 -7.89
N GLN A 301 -9.17 -4.32 -8.20
CA GLN A 301 -10.63 -4.46 -8.32
C GLN A 301 -11.33 -4.36 -6.96
N LEU A 302 -10.74 -4.94 -5.90
CA LEU A 302 -11.26 -4.80 -4.55
C LEU A 302 -11.25 -3.35 -4.07
N LEU A 303 -10.18 -2.61 -4.34
CA LEU A 303 -10.08 -1.20 -3.95
C LEU A 303 -11.05 -0.33 -4.74
N TYR A 304 -11.20 -0.58 -6.04
CA TYR A 304 -12.15 0.12 -6.89
C TYR A 304 -13.60 -0.12 -6.41
N LEU A 305 -13.94 -1.37 -6.10
CA LEU A 305 -15.26 -1.72 -5.57
C LEU A 305 -15.55 -1.03 -4.23
N LEU A 306 -14.60 -1.01 -3.30
CA LEU A 306 -14.76 -0.30 -2.02
C LEU A 306 -14.95 1.21 -2.21
N GLN A 307 -14.28 1.80 -3.18
CA GLN A 307 -14.42 3.22 -3.48
C GLN A 307 -15.83 3.55 -4.03
N GLN A 308 -16.38 2.67 -4.84
CA GLN A 308 -17.76 2.81 -5.35
C GLN A 308 -18.81 2.63 -4.27
N GLU A 309 -18.72 1.57 -3.50
CA GLU A 309 -19.70 1.21 -2.46
C GLU A 309 -19.64 2.15 -1.24
N ARG A 310 -18.55 2.88 -1.05
CA ARG A 310 -18.31 3.81 0.09
C ARG A 310 -18.58 3.17 1.46
N ASP A 311 -18.37 1.86 1.57
CA ASP A 311 -18.62 1.13 2.82
C ASP A 311 -17.43 1.29 3.77
N SER A 312 -17.70 1.81 4.96
CA SER A 312 -16.69 2.01 6.00
C SER A 312 -16.45 0.80 6.90
N ASP A 313 -17.27 -0.25 6.74
CA ASP A 313 -17.21 -1.46 7.58
C ASP A 313 -16.43 -2.61 6.91
N LEU A 314 -15.98 -2.41 5.68
CA LEU A 314 -15.11 -3.32 4.96
C LEU A 314 -13.78 -2.62 4.64
N ALA A 315 -12.72 -3.41 4.55
CA ALA A 315 -11.42 -2.92 4.11
C ALA A 315 -10.61 -4.02 3.41
N VAL A 316 -9.75 -3.60 2.49
CA VAL A 316 -8.75 -4.45 1.86
C VAL A 316 -7.49 -4.45 2.71
N SER A 317 -6.93 -5.64 2.94
CA SER A 317 -5.67 -5.77 3.69
C SER A 317 -4.53 -5.04 2.97
N LYS A 318 -3.55 -4.54 3.75
CA LYS A 318 -2.33 -3.94 3.17
C LYS A 318 -1.39 -4.99 2.57
N ALA A 319 -1.52 -6.23 3.00
CA ALA A 319 -0.71 -7.33 2.50
C ALA A 319 -1.08 -7.65 1.04
N ALA A 320 -0.06 -7.82 0.22
CA ALA A 320 -0.16 -8.19 -1.18
C ALA A 320 0.44 -9.59 -1.36
N TYR A 321 -0.28 -10.46 -2.04
CA TYR A 321 0.10 -11.85 -2.27
C TYR A 321 0.12 -12.15 -3.76
N MET A 322 0.92 -13.12 -4.17
CA MET A 322 0.98 -13.61 -5.54
C MET A 322 1.01 -12.48 -6.57
N TYR A 323 2.13 -11.75 -6.61
CA TYR A 323 2.32 -10.72 -7.64
C TYR A 323 2.21 -11.34 -9.03
N GLN A 324 1.38 -10.75 -9.87
CA GLN A 324 1.06 -11.25 -11.21
C GLN A 324 0.92 -10.10 -12.21
N GLY A 325 1.25 -10.36 -13.47
CA GLY A 325 0.98 -9.43 -14.55
C GLY A 325 -0.36 -9.73 -15.21
N TYR A 326 -1.05 -8.69 -15.67
CA TYR A 326 -2.18 -8.84 -16.58
C TYR A 326 -1.69 -8.67 -18.01
N GLY A 327 -1.97 -9.65 -18.85
CA GLY A 327 -1.69 -9.63 -20.28
C GLY A 327 -2.92 -10.00 -21.08
N PHE A 328 -2.89 -9.69 -22.37
CA PHE A 328 -3.84 -10.24 -23.34
C PHE A 328 -3.41 -11.64 -23.72
N ALA A 329 -4.34 -12.50 -24.10
CA ALA A 329 -4.05 -13.90 -24.41
C ALA A 329 -4.56 -14.26 -25.81
N ALA A 330 -3.78 -15.05 -26.53
CA ALA A 330 -4.12 -15.55 -27.87
C ALA A 330 -3.82 -17.04 -27.97
N PRO A 331 -4.30 -17.74 -29.00
CA PRO A 331 -3.90 -19.12 -29.27
C PRO A 331 -2.38 -19.27 -29.34
N LEU A 332 -1.86 -20.43 -28.98
CA LEU A 332 -0.44 -20.74 -29.11
C LEU A 332 0.02 -20.48 -30.57
N GLN A 333 1.21 -19.88 -30.74
CA GLN A 333 1.79 -19.49 -32.01
C GLN A 333 0.95 -18.47 -32.82
N SER A 334 0.13 -17.67 -32.15
CA SER A 334 -0.64 -16.60 -32.79
C SER A 334 0.30 -15.56 -33.44
N PRO A 335 0.11 -15.23 -34.72
CA PRO A 335 0.92 -14.22 -35.39
C PRO A 335 0.66 -12.78 -34.84
N VAL A 336 -0.45 -12.59 -34.16
CA VAL A 336 -0.87 -11.28 -33.66
C VAL A 336 -0.04 -10.84 -32.41
N ILE A 337 0.44 -11.80 -31.62
CA ILE A 337 1.10 -11.50 -30.32
C ILE A 337 2.40 -10.72 -30.50
N HIS A 338 3.18 -11.01 -31.53
CA HIS A 338 4.44 -10.29 -31.76
C HIS A 338 4.21 -8.80 -32.03
N ASP A 339 3.31 -8.48 -32.95
CA ASP A 339 3.01 -7.09 -33.31
C ASP A 339 2.30 -6.38 -32.15
N LEU A 340 1.41 -7.08 -31.45
CA LEU A 340 0.72 -6.56 -30.28
C LEU A 340 1.70 -6.22 -29.14
N ASN A 341 2.72 -7.05 -28.91
CA ASN A 341 3.76 -6.77 -27.93
C ASN A 341 4.56 -5.52 -28.29
N ILE A 342 4.91 -5.34 -29.56
CA ILE A 342 5.60 -4.13 -30.01
C ILE A 342 4.75 -2.89 -29.73
N ASN A 343 3.46 -2.92 -30.06
CA ASN A 343 2.54 -1.80 -29.83
C ASN A 343 2.35 -1.53 -28.33
N LEU A 344 2.20 -2.57 -27.50
CA LEU A 344 2.09 -2.42 -26.04
C LEU A 344 3.35 -1.80 -25.44
N LEU A 345 4.55 -2.25 -25.86
CA LEU A 345 5.81 -1.67 -25.43
C LEU A 345 5.93 -0.18 -25.81
N GLN A 346 5.54 0.19 -27.03
CA GLN A 346 5.52 1.60 -27.47
C GLN A 346 4.55 2.45 -26.63
N LEU A 347 3.37 1.90 -26.27
CA LEU A 347 2.42 2.56 -25.40
C LEU A 347 2.97 2.71 -23.97
N GLN A 348 3.71 1.72 -23.48
CA GLN A 348 4.37 1.80 -22.17
C GLN A 348 5.51 2.83 -22.18
N GLU A 349 6.40 2.79 -23.18
CA GLU A 349 7.53 3.72 -23.32
C GLU A 349 7.06 5.17 -23.49
N SER A 350 5.96 5.39 -24.22
CA SER A 350 5.34 6.73 -24.35
C SER A 350 4.59 7.19 -23.08
N GLY A 351 4.48 6.35 -22.08
CA GLY A 351 3.74 6.60 -20.83
C GLY A 351 2.21 6.62 -21.03
N ARG A 352 1.71 6.15 -22.18
CA ARG A 352 0.26 6.16 -22.45
C ARG A 352 -0.48 5.16 -21.57
N VAL A 353 0.05 3.93 -21.41
CA VAL A 353 -0.51 2.93 -20.50
C VAL A 353 -0.62 3.49 -19.09
N LYS A 354 0.45 4.10 -18.59
CA LYS A 354 0.47 4.71 -17.25
C LYS A 354 -0.58 5.82 -17.08
N ARG A 355 -0.81 6.62 -18.11
CA ARG A 355 -1.86 7.66 -18.08
C ARG A 355 -3.26 7.04 -18.00
N ILE A 356 -3.57 6.04 -18.83
CA ILE A 356 -4.85 5.33 -18.78
C ILE A 356 -5.10 4.77 -17.38
N ILE A 357 -4.12 4.06 -16.81
CA ILE A 357 -4.23 3.48 -15.47
C ILE A 357 -4.52 4.56 -14.43
N ARG A 358 -3.80 5.69 -14.48
CA ARG A 358 -3.97 6.80 -13.53
C ARG A 358 -5.33 7.48 -13.66
N GLU A 359 -5.88 7.60 -14.86
CA GLU A 359 -7.21 8.15 -15.11
C GLU A 359 -8.31 7.32 -14.43
N TRP A 360 -8.13 6.00 -14.33
CA TRP A 360 -9.08 5.07 -13.73
C TRP A 360 -8.87 4.82 -12.22
N LEU A 361 -7.64 4.67 -11.78
CA LEU A 361 -7.29 4.26 -10.42
C LEU A 361 -6.76 5.41 -9.53
N GLY A 362 -6.43 6.56 -10.14
CA GLY A 362 -5.78 7.66 -9.44
C GLY A 362 -4.27 7.44 -9.21
N GLU A 363 -3.63 8.33 -8.44
CA GLU A 363 -2.18 8.28 -8.17
C GLU A 363 -1.77 7.24 -7.11
N ALA A 364 -2.71 6.60 -6.44
CA ALA A 364 -2.45 5.79 -5.23
C ALA A 364 -1.97 4.36 -5.50
N GLU A 365 -1.90 3.90 -6.74
CA GLU A 365 -1.53 2.51 -7.11
C GLU A 365 -0.32 2.44 -8.07
N GLU A 366 0.69 3.27 -7.83
CA GLU A 366 2.02 3.08 -8.43
C GLU A 366 2.94 2.22 -7.56
#